data_e38d631cbec8db46a8951be738699354
#
_entry.id   e38d631cbec8db46a8951be738699354
#
_cell.length_a   1.000
_cell.length_b   1.000
_cell.length_c   1.000
_cell.angle_alpha   90.00
_cell.angle_beta   90.00
_cell.angle_gamma   90.00
#
_symmetry.space_group_name_H-M   'P 1'
#
loop_
_entity.id
_entity.type
_entity.pdbx_description
1 polymer ?
#
loop_
_entity_poly.entity_id
_entity_poly.type
_entity_poly.pdbx_seq_one_letter_code
_entity_poly.pdbx_strand_id
1 'polypeptide(L)'
;MKLKQRALMAMVGTSVATAVFIMVMILDLSPVSMYHHGAQAESPQGGPVGAYPPRGDDHPAVHLRRQLGKSASRSGVVVINSTVVRHPHDLDPLSNPGNPIERHEHIIQSNSRSTRGPPPQQPDSSRPKRPDGFPDEGNFYNSHHKWLKTQPSKLKQNTGKYERLMAMPSSTKVPSDADPLLHIQGKKYVGAHDLKIWEAFQHKINRYEVYSNFSEVDELLDYIVTEAIYGVDEKSGGTQVKLIITYDDGGHSLFKPWRVPREYETLPNHFYFSDIERHNAEIAAFHLDRVLDFRRAPPVAGRWFNLTSDIYDLADSGLRKTFFRSPANNICFVGHCSYYCETETAVCGQPDMIEGSIAAYLPSFKSAPRKTWRHPWRRSYSKHRTAVWEQDPAYCERVVMNKHPYKTGRRLLDLMDMCVFDFLIGNMDRHHYETFEAFGNFTFPIHLDHGRSFGKHHHDELSILAPLFQCCLLRETTYNRLELLATEKFKLSDVMRESLSRDLLFPVVIEAHLEAMDRRLQTILGQVEKCFQRKNKSKVLKPEPRLKDYIEPEQLTKVEDFEDEY
;
A
#
# COMPACT_ATOMS: atom_id res chain seq x y z
N MET A 1 -31.41 -53.35 -3.65
CA MET A 1 -30.04 -53.74 -4.06
C MET A 1 -29.16 -52.57 -4.51
N LYS A 2 -29.67 -51.53 -5.14
CA LYS A 2 -28.83 -50.41 -5.68
C LYS A 2 -28.14 -49.50 -4.62
N LEU A 3 -28.70 -49.37 -3.41
CA LEU A 3 -28.13 -48.47 -2.39
C LEU A 3 -26.90 -49.07 -1.66
N LYS A 4 -26.92 -50.40 -1.42
CA LYS A 4 -25.79 -51.12 -0.79
C LYS A 4 -24.55 -51.20 -1.71
N GLN A 5 -24.75 -51.31 -3.03
CA GLN A 5 -23.64 -51.28 -3.98
C GLN A 5 -22.97 -49.91 -4.08
N ARG A 6 -23.73 -48.80 -3.99
CA ARG A 6 -23.17 -47.45 -4.00
C ARG A 6 -22.38 -47.15 -2.72
N ALA A 7 -22.84 -47.60 -1.57
CA ALA A 7 -22.13 -47.46 -0.31
C ALA A 7 -20.80 -48.27 -0.29
N LEU A 8 -20.80 -49.46 -0.87
CA LEU A 8 -19.59 -50.29 -0.96
C LEU A 8 -18.55 -49.68 -1.91
N MET A 9 -18.99 -49.11 -3.05
CA MET A 9 -18.10 -48.43 -4.00
C MET A 9 -17.52 -47.14 -3.40
N ALA A 10 -18.27 -46.39 -2.60
CA ALA A 10 -17.78 -45.20 -1.90
C ALA A 10 -16.72 -45.59 -0.84
N MET A 11 -16.92 -46.64 -0.07
CA MET A 11 -15.93 -47.09 0.92
C MET A 11 -14.64 -47.65 0.29
N VAL A 12 -14.73 -48.33 -0.84
CA VAL A 12 -13.53 -48.79 -1.57
C VAL A 12 -12.78 -47.60 -2.18
N GLY A 13 -13.50 -46.61 -2.72
CA GLY A 13 -12.89 -45.37 -3.28
C GLY A 13 -12.13 -44.55 -2.22
N THR A 14 -12.66 -44.40 -1.00
CA THR A 14 -11.99 -43.69 0.09
C THR A 14 -10.76 -44.45 0.60
N SER A 15 -10.82 -45.79 0.68
CA SER A 15 -9.67 -46.60 1.11
C SER A 15 -8.51 -46.57 0.11
N VAL A 16 -8.79 -46.54 -1.19
CA VAL A 16 -7.76 -46.42 -2.23
C VAL A 16 -7.13 -45.03 -2.22
N ALA A 17 -7.94 -43.95 -2.07
CA ALA A 17 -7.43 -42.59 -1.97
C ALA A 17 -6.52 -42.38 -0.75
N THR A 18 -6.87 -42.97 0.40
CA THR A 18 -6.05 -42.92 1.63
C THR A 18 -4.74 -43.69 1.47
N ALA A 19 -4.76 -44.85 0.81
CA ALA A 19 -3.55 -45.64 0.56
C ALA A 19 -2.59 -44.92 -0.41
N VAL A 20 -3.10 -44.27 -1.45
CA VAL A 20 -2.29 -43.47 -2.38
C VAL A 20 -1.68 -42.24 -1.68
N PHE A 21 -2.43 -41.58 -0.81
CA PHE A 21 -1.93 -40.42 -0.05
C PHE A 21 -0.81 -40.82 0.92
N ILE A 22 -0.95 -41.97 1.63
CA ILE A 22 0.10 -42.50 2.50
C ILE A 22 1.34 -42.90 1.69
N MET A 23 1.17 -43.48 0.51
CA MET A 23 2.29 -43.86 -0.36
C MET A 23 3.06 -42.66 -0.89
N VAL A 24 2.39 -41.58 -1.22
CA VAL A 24 3.03 -40.32 -1.63
C VAL A 24 3.80 -39.68 -0.47
N MET A 25 3.24 -39.71 0.74
CA MET A 25 3.93 -39.19 1.94
C MET A 25 5.16 -40.03 2.34
N ILE A 26 5.17 -41.35 2.08
CA ILE A 26 6.32 -42.22 2.36
C ILE A 26 7.44 -42.02 1.33
N LEU A 27 7.11 -41.65 0.08
CA LEU A 27 8.10 -41.39 -0.97
C LEU A 27 8.82 -40.04 -0.81
N ASP A 28 8.24 -39.09 -0.08
CA ASP A 28 8.87 -37.81 0.24
C ASP A 28 9.81 -37.81 1.45
N LEU A 29 9.92 -38.96 2.16
CA LEU A 29 10.81 -39.13 3.30
C LEU A 29 12.10 -39.89 2.91
N SER A 30 12.86 -39.35 1.95
CA SER A 30 14.25 -39.78 1.72
C SER A 30 15.20 -39.00 2.62
N PRO A 31 16.08 -39.68 3.42
CA PRO A 31 16.96 -38.99 4.35
C PRO A 31 18.10 -38.28 3.61
N VAL A 32 18.20 -36.97 3.82
CA VAL A 32 19.38 -36.20 3.48
C VAL A 32 20.52 -36.60 4.43
N SER A 33 21.54 -37.22 3.87
CA SER A 33 22.79 -37.60 4.52
C SER A 33 23.50 -36.39 5.10
N MET A 34 23.69 -36.37 6.43
CA MET A 34 24.63 -35.49 7.11
C MET A 34 26.07 -35.91 6.79
N TYR A 35 26.85 -35.01 6.20
CA TYR A 35 28.31 -35.04 6.30
C TYR A 35 28.79 -33.99 7.28
N HIS A 36 29.19 -34.43 8.46
CA HIS A 36 30.12 -33.72 9.34
C HIS A 36 31.53 -33.92 8.83
N HIS A 37 32.26 -32.85 8.62
CA HIS A 37 33.71 -32.83 8.82
C HIS A 37 34.09 -31.53 9.51
N GLY A 38 34.63 -31.70 10.69
CA GLY A 38 35.30 -30.71 11.48
C GLY A 38 36.78 -30.60 11.09
N ALA A 39 37.34 -29.56 11.61
CA ALA A 39 38.72 -29.36 12.02
C ALA A 39 39.55 -28.31 11.26
N GLN A 40 39.85 -27.33 12.04
CA GLN A 40 41.19 -26.79 12.42
C GLN A 40 41.77 -25.65 11.58
N ALA A 41 42.08 -24.63 12.34
CA ALA A 41 42.82 -23.43 12.03
C ALA A 41 44.26 -23.73 11.61
N GLU A 42 44.79 -22.89 10.71
CA GLU A 42 46.15 -22.38 10.76
C GLU A 42 46.34 -21.27 9.71
N SER A 43 46.77 -20.11 10.16
CA SER A 43 47.43 -19.11 9.34
C SER A 43 48.94 -19.36 9.42
N PRO A 44 49.83 -18.98 8.46
CA PRO A 44 50.35 -17.65 8.41
C PRO A 44 50.87 -17.09 7.04
N GLN A 45 50.95 -15.75 7.00
CA GLN A 45 51.99 -14.88 6.45
C GLN A 45 52.41 -14.92 4.95
N GLY A 46 52.52 -13.71 4.36
CA GLY A 46 53.56 -13.29 3.45
C GLY A 46 53.12 -12.87 2.05
N GLY A 47 53.09 -11.57 1.75
CA GLY A 47 53.05 -10.98 0.39
C GLY A 47 54.38 -11.20 -0.38
N PRO A 48 54.74 -10.49 -1.48
CA PRO A 48 54.14 -9.26 -2.03
C PRO A 48 54.02 -9.17 -3.58
N VAL A 49 53.28 -8.14 -4.06
CA VAL A 49 53.55 -7.29 -5.28
C VAL A 49 53.69 -7.95 -6.67
N GLY A 50 52.89 -7.45 -7.63
CA GLY A 50 53.27 -7.47 -9.03
C GLY A 50 52.19 -7.32 -10.09
N ALA A 51 52.01 -6.09 -10.56
CA ALA A 51 51.80 -5.68 -11.96
C ALA A 51 50.58 -6.11 -12.78
N TYR A 52 49.80 -5.15 -13.23
CA TYR A 52 49.06 -5.05 -14.51
C TYR A 52 49.99 -5.04 -15.72
N PRO A 53 49.60 -5.21 -17.00
CA PRO A 53 48.40 -4.95 -17.79
C PRO A 53 48.16 -5.93 -18.98
N PRO A 54 47.57 -5.60 -20.14
CA PRO A 54 46.31 -4.92 -20.50
C PRO A 54 45.41 -5.70 -21.51
N ARG A 55 44.21 -5.14 -21.76
CA ARG A 55 43.31 -5.15 -22.95
C ARG A 55 43.40 -6.26 -24.01
N GLY A 56 42.23 -6.75 -24.39
CA GLY A 56 41.96 -7.41 -25.67
C GLY A 56 40.47 -7.64 -25.87
N ASP A 57 39.92 -6.91 -26.84
CA ASP A 57 38.57 -7.08 -27.41
C ASP A 57 38.41 -8.48 -27.98
N ASP A 58 37.20 -9.06 -27.95
CA ASP A 58 36.55 -9.69 -29.10
C ASP A 58 35.25 -10.39 -28.70
N HIS A 59 34.18 -10.00 -29.39
CA HIS A 59 32.95 -10.78 -29.59
C HIS A 59 33.23 -12.04 -30.43
N PRO A 60 32.42 -13.12 -30.28
CA PRO A 60 31.51 -13.36 -31.38
C PRO A 60 30.11 -13.87 -31.01
N ALA A 61 29.18 -13.41 -31.80
CA ALA A 61 27.84 -13.95 -31.98
C ALA A 61 27.90 -15.38 -32.57
N VAL A 62 27.04 -16.27 -32.07
CA VAL A 62 26.73 -17.52 -32.78
C VAL A 62 25.24 -17.67 -33.01
N HIS A 63 24.88 -17.57 -34.26
CA HIS A 63 23.66 -18.07 -34.86
C HIS A 63 23.54 -19.59 -34.73
N LEU A 64 22.36 -20.09 -34.38
CA LEU A 64 21.92 -21.40 -34.86
C LEU A 64 20.50 -21.37 -35.38
N ARG A 65 20.37 -21.71 -36.65
CA ARG A 65 19.21 -21.80 -37.50
C ARG A 65 18.63 -23.22 -37.46
N ARG A 66 17.33 -23.32 -37.35
CA ARG A 66 16.35 -24.25 -38.01
C ARG A 66 16.78 -25.66 -38.37
N GLN A 67 15.98 -26.63 -37.94
CA GLN A 67 15.46 -27.62 -38.89
C GLN A 67 14.01 -28.00 -38.55
N LEU A 68 13.20 -27.98 -39.63
CA LEU A 68 11.82 -28.40 -39.75
C LEU A 68 11.73 -29.91 -39.94
N GLY A 69 10.78 -30.56 -39.31
CA GLY A 69 10.32 -31.89 -39.65
C GLY A 69 8.81 -31.95 -39.53
N LYS A 70 8.15 -32.00 -40.69
CA LYS A 70 6.70 -32.26 -40.85
C LYS A 70 6.41 -33.75 -40.69
N SER A 71 5.35 -34.09 -39.96
CA SER A 71 4.53 -35.25 -40.33
C SER A 71 3.12 -35.08 -39.76
N ALA A 72 2.13 -35.34 -40.63
CA ALA A 72 0.71 -35.26 -40.39
C ALA A 72 0.17 -36.60 -39.87
N SER A 73 -0.86 -36.66 -39.05
CA SER A 73 -2.23 -37.08 -39.37
C SER A 73 -2.99 -37.65 -38.16
N ARG A 74 -4.29 -37.31 -38.21
CA ARG A 74 -5.49 -38.03 -37.72
C ARG A 74 -5.88 -38.02 -36.23
N SER A 75 -6.90 -37.21 -36.03
CA SER A 75 -8.22 -37.48 -35.39
C SER A 75 -8.26 -38.44 -34.19
N GLY A 76 -8.70 -37.91 -33.07
CA GLY A 76 -9.24 -38.63 -31.93
C GLY A 76 -9.75 -37.64 -30.89
N VAL A 77 -11.07 -37.34 -30.94
CA VAL A 77 -11.76 -36.56 -29.88
C VAL A 77 -11.85 -37.46 -28.65
N VAL A 78 -11.16 -37.09 -27.58
CA VAL A 78 -11.41 -37.59 -26.23
C VAL A 78 -11.82 -36.39 -25.37
N VAL A 79 -13.10 -36.33 -25.04
CA VAL A 79 -13.66 -35.44 -24.05
C VAL A 79 -13.24 -35.96 -22.68
N ILE A 80 -12.30 -35.31 -22.03
CA ILE A 80 -12.04 -35.53 -20.61
C ILE A 80 -12.65 -34.35 -19.86
N ASN A 81 -13.73 -34.60 -19.12
CA ASN A 81 -14.30 -33.71 -18.12
C ASN A 81 -13.26 -33.50 -17.01
N SER A 82 -12.50 -32.43 -17.06
CA SER A 82 -11.72 -31.97 -15.94
C SER A 82 -12.53 -30.90 -15.22
N THR A 83 -13.02 -31.25 -14.04
CA THR A 83 -13.58 -30.31 -13.06
C THR A 83 -12.47 -29.35 -12.63
N VAL A 84 -12.49 -28.15 -13.17
CA VAL A 84 -11.60 -27.07 -12.74
C VAL A 84 -12.11 -26.58 -11.39
N VAL A 85 -11.36 -26.84 -10.35
CA VAL A 85 -11.55 -26.18 -9.06
C VAL A 85 -11.19 -24.72 -9.24
N ARG A 86 -12.19 -23.86 -9.33
CA ARG A 86 -11.99 -22.40 -9.39
C ARG A 86 -11.54 -21.91 -8.01
N HIS A 87 -10.36 -21.34 -7.95
CA HIS A 87 -9.93 -20.56 -6.80
C HIS A 87 -10.86 -19.34 -6.62
N PRO A 88 -11.17 -18.90 -5.38
CA PRO A 88 -12.11 -17.81 -5.08
C PRO A 88 -11.73 -16.44 -5.68
N HIS A 89 -10.59 -16.32 -6.30
CA HIS A 89 -10.06 -15.06 -6.87
C HIS A 89 -10.37 -14.82 -8.35
N ASP A 90 -11.05 -15.75 -9.05
CA ASP A 90 -11.39 -15.60 -10.45
C ASP A 90 -12.74 -14.90 -10.70
N LEU A 91 -13.42 -14.44 -9.67
CA LEU A 91 -14.66 -13.67 -9.81
C LEU A 91 -14.32 -12.20 -10.04
N ASP A 92 -14.39 -11.78 -11.28
CA ASP A 92 -14.34 -10.39 -11.71
C ASP A 92 -15.63 -9.69 -11.25
N PRO A 93 -15.60 -8.66 -10.36
CA PRO A 93 -16.80 -8.00 -9.82
C PRO A 93 -17.57 -7.18 -10.86
N LEU A 94 -17.10 -7.11 -12.12
CA LEU A 94 -17.62 -6.18 -13.11
C LEU A 94 -18.52 -6.82 -14.19
N SER A 95 -18.88 -8.10 -14.09
CA SER A 95 -19.66 -8.77 -15.14
C SER A 95 -21.11 -9.09 -14.80
N ASN A 96 -21.70 -8.50 -13.75
CA ASN A 96 -23.13 -8.72 -13.49
C ASN A 96 -23.83 -7.44 -12.99
N PRO A 97 -24.62 -6.74 -13.83
CA PRO A 97 -25.50 -5.67 -13.39
C PRO A 97 -26.85 -6.28 -12.97
N GLY A 98 -27.01 -6.54 -11.69
CA GLY A 98 -28.34 -6.93 -11.18
C GLY A 98 -28.32 -7.91 -10.03
N ASN A 99 -27.91 -7.46 -8.86
CA ASN A 99 -28.54 -7.81 -7.57
C ASN A 99 -27.89 -6.97 -6.46
N PRO A 100 -28.65 -6.20 -5.70
CA PRO A 100 -28.16 -5.47 -4.54
C PRO A 100 -27.92 -6.46 -3.41
N ILE A 101 -26.66 -6.63 -3.04
CA ILE A 101 -26.31 -7.26 -1.76
C ILE A 101 -26.68 -6.24 -0.68
N GLU A 102 -27.76 -6.49 0.04
CA GLU A 102 -28.13 -5.75 1.25
C GLU A 102 -26.95 -5.80 2.24
N ARG A 103 -26.27 -4.67 2.39
CA ARG A 103 -25.36 -4.44 3.51
C ARG A 103 -26.18 -3.88 4.65
N HIS A 104 -26.28 -4.61 5.73
CA HIS A 104 -26.71 -4.06 7.00
C HIS A 104 -25.66 -3.04 7.48
N GLU A 105 -25.83 -1.79 7.09
CA GLU A 105 -25.18 -0.66 7.74
C GLU A 105 -26.08 -0.25 8.91
N HIS A 106 -25.60 -0.38 10.13
CA HIS A 106 -26.23 0.24 11.28
C HIS A 106 -26.21 1.76 11.11
N ILE A 107 -27.37 2.31 10.84
CA ILE A 107 -27.61 3.75 10.73
C ILE A 107 -27.51 4.34 12.14
N ILE A 108 -26.43 5.05 12.43
CA ILE A 108 -26.41 6.00 13.55
C ILE A 108 -27.09 7.28 13.05
N GLN A 109 -28.33 7.46 13.40
CA GLN A 109 -29.03 8.75 13.22
C GLN A 109 -28.46 9.76 14.22
N SER A 110 -27.75 10.76 13.71
CA SER A 110 -27.36 11.92 14.48
C SER A 110 -28.58 12.80 14.72
N ASN A 111 -29.18 12.69 15.87
CA ASN A 111 -30.14 13.71 16.37
C ASN A 111 -29.30 14.85 16.98
N SER A 112 -29.29 15.98 16.27
CA SER A 112 -28.77 17.25 16.78
C SER A 112 -29.69 17.74 17.92
N ARG A 113 -29.21 17.66 19.16
CA ARG A 113 -29.72 18.49 20.27
C ARG A 113 -28.62 18.81 21.27
N SER A 114 -28.35 20.14 21.36
CA SER A 114 -28.03 20.93 22.54
C SER A 114 -26.94 20.48 23.52
N THR A 115 -25.81 21.18 23.40
CA THR A 115 -24.93 21.70 24.48
C THR A 115 -25.27 21.24 25.91
N ARG A 116 -24.64 20.17 26.35
CA ARG A 116 -24.13 19.90 27.71
C ARG A 116 -23.06 18.82 27.59
N GLY A 117 -21.87 19.11 28.12
CA GLY A 117 -20.83 18.10 28.21
C GLY A 117 -21.31 16.84 28.92
N PRO A 118 -20.83 15.65 28.57
CA PRO A 118 -21.24 14.43 29.21
C PRO A 118 -20.86 14.47 30.69
N PRO A 119 -21.72 13.99 31.59
CA PRO A 119 -21.37 13.81 32.99
C PRO A 119 -20.29 12.74 33.11
N PRO A 120 -19.43 12.76 34.17
CA PRO A 120 -18.45 11.72 34.39
C PRO A 120 -19.13 10.36 34.42
N GLN A 121 -18.73 9.47 33.52
CA GLN A 121 -19.31 8.14 33.35
C GLN A 121 -19.06 7.33 34.62
N GLN A 122 -20.13 6.90 35.26
CA GLN A 122 -20.08 5.80 36.21
C GLN A 122 -19.66 4.53 35.45
N PRO A 123 -18.88 3.62 36.07
CA PRO A 123 -18.44 2.40 35.41
C PRO A 123 -19.68 1.60 34.97
N ASP A 124 -19.79 1.39 33.66
CA ASP A 124 -20.87 0.65 33.04
C ASP A 124 -20.80 -0.84 33.47
N SER A 125 -21.73 -1.23 34.33
CA SER A 125 -21.85 -2.61 34.82
C SER A 125 -22.25 -3.63 33.75
N SER A 126 -22.51 -3.21 32.51
CA SER A 126 -22.86 -4.06 31.38
C SER A 126 -21.65 -4.53 30.55
N ARG A 127 -20.44 -4.05 30.85
CA ARG A 127 -19.23 -4.52 30.18
C ARG A 127 -18.98 -5.99 30.53
N PRO A 128 -18.74 -6.87 29.52
CA PRO A 128 -18.36 -8.25 29.80
C PRO A 128 -17.07 -8.28 30.62
N LYS A 129 -17.03 -9.14 31.64
CA LYS A 129 -15.82 -9.36 32.45
C LYS A 129 -14.68 -9.79 31.52
N ARG A 130 -13.49 -9.23 31.75
CA ARG A 130 -12.28 -9.64 31.07
C ARG A 130 -11.99 -11.12 31.28
N PRO A 131 -11.45 -11.82 30.26
CA PRO A 131 -10.94 -13.17 30.46
C PRO A 131 -9.84 -13.16 31.53
N ASP A 132 -9.80 -14.25 32.34
CA ASP A 132 -8.79 -14.39 33.37
C ASP A 132 -7.37 -14.30 32.77
N GLY A 133 -6.53 -13.45 33.35
CA GLY A 133 -5.13 -13.33 32.97
C GLY A 133 -4.76 -12.11 32.13
N PHE A 134 -5.69 -11.18 31.87
CA PHE A 134 -5.33 -9.86 31.29
C PHE A 134 -4.71 -8.94 32.36
N PRO A 135 -3.68 -8.12 31.99
CA PRO A 135 -3.01 -7.22 32.94
C PRO A 135 -3.93 -6.12 33.47
N ASP A 136 -3.67 -5.66 34.71
CA ASP A 136 -4.38 -4.54 35.32
C ASP A 136 -4.03 -3.18 34.67
N GLU A 137 -5.04 -2.34 34.41
CA GLU A 137 -4.96 -1.10 33.62
C GLU A 137 -4.16 0.06 34.19
N GLY A 138 -3.92 0.05 35.50
CA GLY A 138 -3.73 1.32 36.21
C GLY A 138 -2.51 2.15 35.89
N ASN A 139 -1.38 1.56 35.47
CA ASN A 139 -0.11 2.27 35.47
C ASN A 139 0.59 2.43 34.11
N PHE A 140 0.32 1.57 33.15
CA PHE A 140 1.09 1.53 31.91
C PHE A 140 0.57 2.55 30.88
N TYR A 141 -0.74 2.70 30.73
CA TYR A 141 -1.36 3.64 29.79
C TYR A 141 -0.95 5.08 30.09
N ASN A 142 -1.07 5.51 31.37
CA ASN A 142 -0.69 6.86 31.79
C ASN A 142 0.80 7.14 31.61
N SER A 143 1.66 6.17 31.86
CA SER A 143 3.10 6.32 31.67
C SER A 143 3.49 6.29 30.19
N HIS A 144 2.83 5.48 29.35
CA HIS A 144 3.10 5.41 27.92
C HIS A 144 2.58 6.65 27.17
N HIS A 145 1.36 7.09 27.45
CA HIS A 145 0.80 8.33 26.89
C HIS A 145 1.61 9.57 27.33
N LYS A 146 2.10 9.59 28.57
CA LYS A 146 3.03 10.60 29.04
C LYS A 146 4.38 10.50 28.35
N TRP A 147 4.88 9.30 28.08
CA TRP A 147 6.11 9.05 27.33
C TRP A 147 5.99 9.53 25.88
N LEU A 148 4.89 9.24 25.19
CA LEU A 148 4.61 9.75 23.83
C LEU A 148 4.62 11.29 23.79
N LYS A 149 4.04 11.96 24.80
CA LYS A 149 4.03 13.43 24.90
C LYS A 149 5.37 14.04 25.30
N THR A 150 6.27 13.26 25.91
CA THR A 150 7.55 13.76 26.44
C THR A 150 8.76 13.30 25.63
N GLN A 151 8.58 12.56 24.51
CA GLN A 151 9.71 12.21 23.66
C GLN A 151 10.33 13.51 23.12
N PRO A 152 11.51 13.92 23.61
CA PRO A 152 12.22 15.02 22.99
C PRO A 152 12.56 14.57 21.57
N SER A 153 12.39 15.46 20.61
CA SER A 153 12.89 15.26 19.27
C SER A 153 14.36 14.84 19.35
N LYS A 154 14.67 13.56 19.23
CA LYS A 154 16.05 13.02 19.23
C LYS A 154 16.86 13.49 18.02
N LEU A 155 16.40 14.53 17.36
CA LEU A 155 16.84 15.06 16.07
C LEU A 155 17.88 16.17 16.19
N LYS A 156 18.88 16.02 17.05
CA LYS A 156 19.98 16.98 17.10
C LYS A 156 21.03 16.84 15.96
N GLN A 157 20.85 15.91 15.03
CA GLN A 157 21.69 15.80 13.81
C GLN A 157 20.89 16.06 12.53
N ASN A 158 19.92 16.95 12.60
CA ASN A 158 19.18 17.36 11.42
C ASN A 158 20.07 18.29 10.59
N THR A 159 20.43 17.88 9.36
CA THR A 159 21.18 18.72 8.43
C THR A 159 20.31 19.83 7.87
N GLY A 160 19.03 19.83 8.15
CA GLY A 160 18.00 20.75 7.65
C GLY A 160 17.72 20.58 6.15
N LYS A 161 18.12 19.46 5.54
CA LYS A 161 17.85 19.20 4.12
C LYS A 161 16.36 19.08 3.87
N TYR A 162 15.65 18.35 4.72
CA TYR A 162 14.20 18.20 4.62
C TYR A 162 13.47 19.54 4.78
N GLU A 163 13.80 20.34 5.81
CA GLU A 163 13.19 21.64 6.06
C GLU A 163 13.37 22.58 4.86
N ARG A 164 14.61 22.66 4.35
CA ARG A 164 14.91 23.49 3.19
C ARG A 164 14.17 23.03 1.93
N LEU A 165 13.98 21.74 1.78
CA LEU A 165 13.23 21.17 0.66
C LEU A 165 11.74 21.51 0.78
N MET A 166 11.16 21.43 1.98
CA MET A 166 9.74 21.75 2.23
C MET A 166 9.46 23.25 2.20
N ALA A 167 10.44 24.08 2.51
CA ALA A 167 10.33 25.54 2.39
C ALA A 167 10.37 26.04 0.92
N MET A 168 10.74 25.18 -0.04
CA MET A 168 10.67 25.55 -1.46
C MET A 168 9.20 25.65 -1.91
N PRO A 169 8.89 26.61 -2.81
CA PRO A 169 7.55 26.65 -3.38
C PRO A 169 7.17 25.30 -3.97
N SER A 170 5.92 24.89 -3.74
CA SER A 170 5.40 23.69 -4.40
C SER A 170 5.56 23.81 -5.91
N SER A 171 6.05 22.74 -6.51
CA SER A 171 6.13 22.62 -7.97
C SER A 171 4.74 22.53 -8.62
N THR A 172 3.76 22.04 -7.86
CA THR A 172 2.35 21.97 -8.24
C THR A 172 1.66 23.25 -7.75
N LYS A 173 1.49 24.23 -8.62
CA LYS A 173 0.58 25.34 -8.35
C LYS A 173 -0.84 24.78 -8.50
N VAL A 174 -1.53 24.59 -7.39
CA VAL A 174 -2.96 24.27 -7.39
C VAL A 174 -3.68 25.48 -8.00
N PRO A 175 -4.41 25.31 -9.11
CA PRO A 175 -5.16 26.39 -9.71
C PRO A 175 -6.24 26.93 -8.77
N SER A 176 -6.67 28.18 -8.98
CA SER A 176 -7.73 28.81 -8.20
C SER A 176 -9.10 28.14 -8.38
N ASP A 177 -9.26 27.30 -9.43
CA ASP A 177 -10.45 26.49 -9.72
C ASP A 177 -10.46 25.10 -9.02
N ALA A 178 -9.61 24.93 -8.02
CA ALA A 178 -9.54 23.69 -7.25
C ALA A 178 -10.65 23.62 -6.21
N ASP A 179 -11.87 23.35 -6.65
CA ASP A 179 -13.01 23.18 -5.75
C ASP A 179 -12.80 22.03 -4.76
N PRO A 180 -13.11 22.24 -3.47
CA PRO A 180 -13.07 21.19 -2.48
C PRO A 180 -14.04 20.04 -2.81
N LEU A 181 -13.63 18.79 -2.52
CA LEU A 181 -14.41 17.59 -2.80
C LEU A 181 -15.84 17.63 -2.23
N LEU A 182 -16.00 18.10 -1.01
CA LEU A 182 -17.31 18.12 -0.33
C LEU A 182 -18.18 19.31 -0.75
N HIS A 183 -17.62 20.36 -1.32
CA HIS A 183 -18.35 21.48 -1.89
C HIS A 183 -19.05 21.09 -3.20
N ILE A 184 -18.35 20.35 -4.08
CA ILE A 184 -18.91 19.83 -5.34
C ILE A 184 -20.14 18.93 -5.11
N GLN A 185 -20.26 18.30 -3.94
CA GLN A 185 -21.39 17.44 -3.59
C GLN A 185 -22.58 18.18 -2.97
N GLY A 186 -22.62 19.51 -3.01
CA GLY A 186 -23.73 20.31 -2.48
C GLY A 186 -23.86 20.33 -0.96
N LYS A 187 -22.84 19.91 -0.23
CA LYS A 187 -22.78 20.07 1.22
C LYS A 187 -22.32 21.49 1.53
N LYS A 188 -23.26 22.35 1.98
CA LYS A 188 -22.94 23.71 2.43
C LYS A 188 -21.89 23.66 3.54
N TYR A 189 -20.84 24.42 3.34
CA TYR A 189 -19.78 24.68 4.31
C TYR A 189 -20.40 25.36 5.54
N VAL A 190 -20.38 24.73 6.69
CA VAL A 190 -20.55 25.42 7.97
C VAL A 190 -19.22 26.10 8.23
N GLY A 191 -19.22 27.37 8.61
CA GLY A 191 -18.04 28.25 8.60
C GLY A 191 -16.74 27.58 9.12
N ALA A 192 -15.62 27.87 8.49
CA ALA A 192 -14.32 27.22 8.67
C ALA A 192 -13.77 27.22 10.12
N HIS A 193 -14.38 27.98 11.02
CA HIS A 193 -13.92 28.13 12.40
C HIS A 193 -14.42 27.03 13.36
N ASP A 194 -15.38 26.20 12.95
CA ASP A 194 -16.00 25.19 13.83
C ASP A 194 -15.68 23.74 13.44
N LEU A 195 -14.84 23.53 12.41
CA LEU A 195 -14.47 22.19 11.96
C LEU A 195 -13.41 21.57 12.87
N LYS A 196 -13.62 20.29 13.22
CA LYS A 196 -12.58 19.46 13.83
C LYS A 196 -11.45 19.23 12.84
N ILE A 197 -10.26 18.93 13.34
CA ILE A 197 -9.08 18.79 12.49
C ILE A 197 -9.23 17.74 11.37
N TRP A 198 -9.85 16.61 11.66
CA TRP A 198 -10.13 15.57 10.69
C TRP A 198 -11.20 15.98 9.67
N GLU A 199 -12.21 16.77 10.08
CA GLU A 199 -13.22 17.33 9.18
C GLU A 199 -12.57 18.34 8.23
N ALA A 200 -11.75 19.25 8.77
CA ALA A 200 -11.00 20.22 7.97
C ALA A 200 -10.12 19.55 6.93
N PHE A 201 -9.42 18.46 7.29
CA PHE A 201 -8.66 17.65 6.36
C PHE A 201 -9.53 17.12 5.21
N GLN A 202 -10.65 16.47 5.55
CA GLN A 202 -11.54 15.88 4.54
C GLN A 202 -12.17 16.94 3.62
N HIS A 203 -12.46 18.13 4.13
CA HIS A 203 -13.02 19.24 3.35
C HIS A 203 -12.00 19.87 2.38
N LYS A 204 -10.70 19.80 2.68
CA LYS A 204 -9.64 20.39 1.84
C LYS A 204 -9.16 19.50 0.69
N ILE A 205 -9.62 18.25 0.65
CA ILE A 205 -9.33 17.36 -0.50
C ILE A 205 -9.92 17.99 -1.75
N ASN A 206 -9.09 18.13 -2.79
CA ASN A 206 -9.50 18.71 -4.06
C ASN A 206 -9.06 17.81 -5.23
N ARG A 207 -9.33 18.22 -6.48
CA ARG A 207 -9.02 17.41 -7.67
C ARG A 207 -7.53 17.21 -7.97
N TYR A 208 -6.65 17.91 -7.27
CA TYR A 208 -5.21 17.88 -7.52
C TYR A 208 -4.43 17.16 -6.41
N GLU A 209 -4.91 17.24 -5.17
CA GLU A 209 -4.19 16.79 -3.99
C GLU A 209 -5.13 16.39 -2.83
N VAL A 210 -4.62 15.56 -1.93
CA VAL A 210 -5.32 15.14 -0.70
C VAL A 210 -5.16 16.19 0.40
N TYR A 211 -4.04 16.92 0.39
CA TYR A 211 -3.72 17.98 1.35
C TYR A 211 -2.84 19.04 0.72
N SER A 212 -3.01 20.29 1.12
CA SER A 212 -2.27 21.44 0.57
C SER A 212 -1.27 22.03 1.56
N ASN A 213 -1.59 22.07 2.84
CA ASN A 213 -0.79 22.71 3.87
C ASN A 213 -0.10 21.69 4.79
N PHE A 214 1.23 21.72 4.85
CA PHE A 214 2.01 20.79 5.66
C PHE A 214 1.85 21.01 7.17
N SER A 215 1.65 22.24 7.66
CA SER A 215 1.43 22.48 9.09
C SER A 215 0.11 21.86 9.57
N GLU A 216 -0.95 21.95 8.78
CA GLU A 216 -2.24 21.31 9.08
C GLU A 216 -2.15 19.79 9.03
N VAL A 217 -1.29 19.26 8.14
CA VAL A 217 -1.01 17.82 8.11
C VAL A 217 -0.25 17.39 9.36
N ASP A 218 0.72 18.16 9.83
CA ASP A 218 1.48 17.86 11.03
C ASP A 218 0.55 17.88 12.26
N GLU A 219 -0.37 18.85 12.37
CA GLU A 219 -1.42 18.89 13.41
C GLU A 219 -2.36 17.67 13.33
N LEU A 220 -2.73 17.24 12.12
CA LEU A 220 -3.54 16.03 11.90
C LEU A 220 -2.79 14.76 12.30
N LEU A 221 -1.49 14.67 12.03
CA LEU A 221 -0.66 13.54 12.46
C LEU A 221 -0.58 13.49 13.99
N ASP A 222 -0.38 14.63 14.66
CA ASP A 222 -0.39 14.71 16.12
C ASP A 222 -1.75 14.27 16.69
N TYR A 223 -2.84 14.70 16.07
CA TYR A 223 -4.20 14.30 16.45
C TYR A 223 -4.38 12.78 16.36
N ILE A 224 -4.14 12.15 15.20
CA ILE A 224 -4.38 10.70 15.05
C ILE A 224 -3.48 9.84 15.93
N VAL A 225 -2.34 10.39 16.40
CA VAL A 225 -1.42 9.68 17.29
C VAL A 225 -1.81 9.85 18.76
N THR A 226 -2.39 11.00 19.16
CA THR A 226 -2.60 11.33 20.58
C THR A 226 -4.05 11.29 21.02
N GLU A 227 -5.02 11.36 20.08
CA GLU A 227 -6.44 11.44 20.43
C GLU A 227 -6.93 10.16 21.09
N ALA A 228 -7.89 10.32 22.04
CA ALA A 228 -8.49 9.24 22.80
C ALA A 228 -9.34 8.34 21.89
N ILE A 229 -9.24 7.02 22.12
CA ILE A 229 -9.95 6.02 21.33
C ILE A 229 -11.29 5.74 21.99
N TYR A 230 -12.37 5.87 21.22
CA TYR A 230 -13.73 5.56 21.63
C TYR A 230 -14.14 4.13 21.26
N GLY A 231 -13.73 3.63 20.08
CA GLY A 231 -14.12 2.33 19.60
C GLY A 231 -13.19 1.77 18.53
N VAL A 232 -13.21 0.45 18.38
CA VAL A 232 -12.40 -0.27 17.41
C VAL A 232 -13.23 -1.30 16.67
N ASP A 233 -13.22 -1.22 15.34
CA ASP A 233 -13.92 -2.14 14.46
C ASP A 233 -12.94 -2.79 13.49
N GLU A 234 -13.21 -4.03 13.08
CA GLU A 234 -12.43 -4.66 12.03
C GLU A 234 -12.84 -4.12 10.66
N LYS A 235 -11.87 -3.66 9.86
CA LYS A 235 -12.13 -3.20 8.51
C LYS A 235 -12.39 -4.39 7.59
N SER A 236 -13.62 -4.56 7.16
CA SER A 236 -14.00 -5.60 6.21
C SER A 236 -13.25 -5.49 4.87
N GLY A 237 -12.92 -6.64 4.29
CA GLY A 237 -12.25 -6.74 2.98
C GLY A 237 -10.73 -6.54 3.06
N GLY A 238 -10.06 -6.90 1.99
CA GLY A 238 -8.60 -6.94 1.91
C GLY A 238 -8.01 -8.29 2.32
N THR A 239 -6.69 -8.40 2.17
CA THR A 239 -6.00 -9.68 2.36
C THR A 239 -5.50 -9.90 3.78
N GLN A 240 -5.23 -8.83 4.53
CA GLN A 240 -4.69 -8.89 5.90
C GLN A 240 -5.48 -8.00 6.85
N VAL A 241 -5.38 -8.28 8.16
CA VAL A 241 -6.14 -7.58 9.18
C VAL A 241 -5.83 -6.09 9.21
N LYS A 242 -6.88 -5.28 9.30
CA LYS A 242 -6.86 -3.82 9.45
C LYS A 242 -7.99 -3.43 10.40
N LEU A 243 -7.76 -2.45 11.25
CA LEU A 243 -8.77 -1.96 12.18
C LEU A 243 -9.14 -0.51 11.87
N ILE A 244 -10.39 -0.18 12.08
CA ILE A 244 -10.87 1.20 12.09
C ILE A 244 -10.86 1.66 13.54
N ILE A 245 -10.10 2.69 13.82
CA ILE A 245 -10.05 3.37 15.10
C ILE A 245 -11.02 4.54 15.06
N THR A 246 -11.95 4.60 15.98
CA THR A 246 -12.90 5.71 16.16
C THR A 246 -12.48 6.50 17.38
N TYR A 247 -12.36 7.82 17.25
CA TYR A 247 -11.98 8.74 18.33
C TYR A 247 -13.21 9.31 19.04
N ASP A 248 -13.03 9.85 20.24
CA ASP A 248 -14.10 10.42 21.07
C ASP A 248 -14.88 11.54 20.36
N ASP A 249 -14.19 12.26 19.48
CA ASP A 249 -14.78 13.35 18.70
C ASP A 249 -15.47 12.90 17.41
N GLY A 250 -15.48 11.59 17.12
CA GLY A 250 -16.09 10.98 15.94
C GLY A 250 -15.18 10.94 14.71
N GLY A 251 -13.92 11.33 14.82
CA GLY A 251 -12.90 11.10 13.80
C GLY A 251 -12.55 9.62 13.66
N HIS A 252 -11.99 9.25 12.52
CA HIS A 252 -11.58 7.87 12.26
C HIS A 252 -10.16 7.80 11.72
N SER A 253 -9.52 6.66 11.94
CA SER A 253 -8.24 6.29 11.33
C SER A 253 -8.20 4.81 10.97
N LEU A 254 -7.34 4.46 10.01
CA LEU A 254 -7.09 3.07 9.62
C LEU A 254 -5.78 2.59 10.26
N PHE A 255 -5.87 1.57 11.08
CA PHE A 255 -4.73 0.95 11.75
C PHE A 255 -4.30 -0.33 11.05
N LYS A 256 -2.99 -0.45 10.74
CA LYS A 256 -2.33 -1.68 10.31
C LYS A 256 -1.28 -2.06 11.36
N PRO A 257 -1.41 -3.23 12.01
CA PRO A 257 -0.52 -3.63 13.10
C PRO A 257 0.85 -4.06 12.60
N TRP A 258 1.84 -4.02 13.48
CA TRP A 258 3.14 -4.64 13.30
C TRP A 258 2.99 -6.16 13.03
N ARG A 259 3.76 -6.66 12.09
CA ARG A 259 3.74 -8.08 11.70
C ARG A 259 5.14 -8.69 11.65
N VAL A 260 6.13 -7.94 11.19
CA VAL A 260 7.49 -8.42 10.97
C VAL A 260 8.51 -7.33 11.35
N PRO A 261 9.71 -7.72 11.77
CA PRO A 261 10.82 -6.78 12.00
C PRO A 261 11.14 -5.97 10.71
N ARG A 262 11.77 -4.82 10.90
CA ARG A 262 12.13 -3.92 9.77
C ARG A 262 13.16 -4.51 8.82
N GLU A 263 13.95 -5.46 9.31
CA GLU A 263 14.97 -6.21 8.56
C GLU A 263 14.41 -7.40 7.78
N TYR A 264 13.11 -7.72 7.99
CA TYR A 264 12.50 -8.86 7.33
C TYR A 264 12.35 -8.61 5.83
N GLU A 265 12.96 -9.46 5.04
CA GLU A 265 12.85 -9.44 3.58
C GLU A 265 11.80 -10.42 3.07
N THR A 266 11.18 -10.06 1.95
CA THR A 266 10.29 -10.95 1.20
C THR A 266 11.03 -12.23 0.83
N LEU A 267 10.49 -13.39 1.20
CA LEU A 267 11.11 -14.68 0.92
C LEU A 267 11.33 -14.89 -0.58
N PRO A 268 12.42 -15.54 -1.00
CA PRO A 268 12.77 -15.70 -2.42
C PRO A 268 11.67 -16.36 -3.27
N ASN A 269 10.92 -17.29 -2.66
CA ASN A 269 9.87 -18.04 -3.34
C ASN A 269 8.46 -17.46 -3.13
N HIS A 270 8.33 -16.36 -2.37
CA HIS A 270 7.04 -15.70 -2.18
C HIS A 270 6.70 -14.84 -3.39
N PHE A 271 5.45 -14.96 -3.82
CA PHE A 271 4.90 -13.98 -4.74
C PHE A 271 4.66 -12.66 -4.01
N TYR A 272 4.82 -11.55 -4.72
CA TYR A 272 4.56 -10.21 -4.23
C TYR A 272 3.15 -10.07 -3.61
N PHE A 273 2.14 -10.72 -4.16
CA PHE A 273 0.76 -10.64 -3.66
C PHE A 273 0.47 -11.50 -2.43
N SER A 274 1.35 -12.42 -2.07
CA SER A 274 1.25 -13.25 -0.86
C SER A 274 2.21 -12.81 0.24
N ASP A 275 2.97 -11.72 0.06
CA ASP A 275 3.87 -11.21 1.08
C ASP A 275 3.12 -10.55 2.24
N ILE A 276 3.74 -10.54 3.41
CA ILE A 276 3.21 -9.87 4.61
C ILE A 276 3.22 -8.36 4.40
N GLU A 277 2.11 -7.70 4.74
CA GLU A 277 2.04 -6.23 4.76
C GLU A 277 2.83 -5.68 5.94
N ARG A 278 3.68 -4.70 5.63
CA ARG A 278 4.53 -3.99 6.59
C ARG A 278 3.89 -2.66 6.96
N HIS A 279 3.55 -2.47 8.23
CA HIS A 279 2.98 -1.21 8.71
C HIS A 279 3.92 -0.01 8.47
N ASN A 280 5.23 -0.20 8.66
CA ASN A 280 6.25 0.82 8.44
C ASN A 280 6.38 1.25 6.98
N ALA A 281 5.99 0.40 6.02
CA ALA A 281 5.94 0.76 4.61
C ALA A 281 4.88 1.82 4.31
N GLU A 282 3.73 1.81 4.99
CA GLU A 282 2.70 2.84 4.86
C GLU A 282 3.20 4.20 5.35
N ILE A 283 3.91 4.23 6.49
CA ILE A 283 4.51 5.46 7.04
C ILE A 283 5.55 6.01 6.07
N ALA A 284 6.50 5.17 5.63
CA ALA A 284 7.57 5.59 4.75
C ALA A 284 7.05 6.05 3.37
N ALA A 285 6.00 5.41 2.86
CA ALA A 285 5.34 5.81 1.62
C ALA A 285 4.70 7.20 1.72
N PHE A 286 4.00 7.51 2.81
CA PHE A 286 3.45 8.85 3.03
C PHE A 286 4.56 9.92 3.10
N HIS A 287 5.65 9.65 3.82
CA HIS A 287 6.79 10.57 3.88
C HIS A 287 7.43 10.79 2.51
N LEU A 288 7.55 9.74 1.68
CA LEU A 288 8.02 9.86 0.31
C LEU A 288 7.06 10.68 -0.57
N ASP A 289 5.75 10.49 -0.42
CA ASP A 289 4.74 11.28 -1.13
C ASP A 289 4.90 12.79 -0.85
N ARG A 290 5.15 13.16 0.41
CA ARG A 290 5.49 14.55 0.82
C ARG A 290 6.80 15.02 0.17
N VAL A 291 7.85 14.21 0.24
CA VAL A 291 9.18 14.55 -0.30
C VAL A 291 9.13 14.73 -1.81
N LEU A 292 8.35 13.93 -2.53
CA LEU A 292 8.13 14.05 -3.97
C LEU A 292 7.15 15.18 -4.36
N ASP A 293 6.51 15.81 -3.38
CA ASP A 293 5.50 16.87 -3.57
C ASP A 293 4.26 16.38 -4.36
N PHE A 294 3.93 15.09 -4.25
CA PHE A 294 2.76 14.52 -4.92
C PHE A 294 1.46 14.84 -4.18
N ARG A 295 1.46 14.80 -2.86
CA ARG A 295 0.31 15.10 -1.98
C ARG A 295 -0.93 14.26 -2.30
N ARG A 296 -0.71 12.99 -2.65
CA ARG A 296 -1.76 12.05 -3.09
C ARG A 296 -1.96 10.87 -2.15
N ALA A 297 -1.08 10.69 -1.15
CA ALA A 297 -1.24 9.71 -0.09
C ALA A 297 -1.98 10.32 1.11
N PRO A 298 -2.90 9.61 1.76
CA PRO A 298 -3.42 10.02 3.06
C PRO A 298 -2.28 10.19 4.07
N PRO A 299 -2.35 11.14 5.01
CA PRO A 299 -1.39 11.26 6.10
C PRO A 299 -1.33 9.99 6.95
N VAL A 300 -0.12 9.50 7.22
CA VAL A 300 0.15 8.28 7.99
C VAL A 300 1.25 8.54 8.99
N ALA A 301 1.02 8.13 10.25
CA ALA A 301 2.02 8.14 11.31
C ALA A 301 2.14 6.77 11.99
N GLY A 302 3.19 6.61 12.77
CA GLY A 302 3.34 5.48 13.67
C GLY A 302 2.70 5.74 15.02
N ARG A 303 2.06 4.72 15.61
CA ARG A 303 1.47 4.79 16.96
C ARG A 303 1.69 3.47 17.69
N TRP A 304 1.90 3.57 19.00
CA TRP A 304 1.88 2.44 19.92
C TRP A 304 0.47 2.23 20.48
N PHE A 305 0.05 0.99 20.58
CA PHE A 305 -1.24 0.58 21.13
C PHE A 305 -1.04 -0.43 22.24
N ASN A 306 -1.83 -0.32 23.30
CA ASN A 306 -2.03 -1.40 24.25
C ASN A 306 -3.17 -2.29 23.73
N LEU A 307 -2.87 -3.56 23.42
CA LEU A 307 -3.86 -4.49 22.86
C LEU A 307 -5.03 -4.76 23.80
N THR A 308 -4.85 -4.56 25.10
CA THR A 308 -5.91 -4.74 26.10
C THR A 308 -6.78 -3.49 26.16
N SER A 309 -6.22 -2.32 26.57
CA SER A 309 -7.01 -1.11 26.85
C SER A 309 -7.44 -0.36 25.58
N ASP A 310 -6.57 -0.30 24.57
CA ASP A 310 -6.85 0.51 23.36
C ASP A 310 -7.61 -0.29 22.28
N ILE A 311 -7.50 -1.63 22.29
CA ILE A 311 -8.10 -2.47 21.26
C ILE A 311 -9.18 -3.39 21.87
N TYR A 312 -8.83 -4.35 22.74
CA TYR A 312 -9.77 -5.37 23.23
C TYR A 312 -10.98 -4.76 23.93
N ASP A 313 -10.77 -3.83 24.88
CA ASP A 313 -11.86 -3.24 25.67
C ASP A 313 -12.82 -2.40 24.82
N LEU A 314 -12.31 -1.81 23.73
CA LEU A 314 -13.05 -0.93 22.84
C LEU A 314 -13.52 -1.61 21.55
N ALA A 315 -13.12 -2.87 21.33
CA ALA A 315 -13.45 -3.64 20.14
C ALA A 315 -14.91 -4.10 20.11
N ASP A 316 -15.43 -4.28 18.90
CA ASP A 316 -16.70 -4.97 18.71
C ASP A 316 -16.66 -6.43 19.18
N SER A 317 -17.83 -7.06 19.33
CA SER A 317 -17.92 -8.43 19.83
C SER A 317 -17.29 -9.48 18.89
N GLY A 318 -17.22 -9.19 17.58
CA GLY A 318 -16.61 -10.08 16.58
C GLY A 318 -15.11 -10.13 16.74
N LEU A 319 -14.47 -8.96 16.69
CA LEU A 319 -13.02 -8.83 16.85
C LEU A 319 -12.57 -9.33 18.24
N ARG A 320 -13.32 -8.99 19.29
CA ARG A 320 -13.02 -9.40 20.68
C ARG A 320 -12.91 -10.90 20.85
N LYS A 321 -13.71 -11.70 20.15
CA LYS A 321 -13.69 -13.18 20.18
C LYS A 321 -12.43 -13.80 19.56
N THR A 322 -11.66 -13.03 18.79
CA THR A 322 -10.42 -13.50 18.16
C THR A 322 -9.19 -13.33 19.06
N PHE A 323 -9.36 -12.71 20.24
CA PHE A 323 -8.28 -12.49 21.20
C PHE A 323 -7.98 -13.74 22.02
N PHE A 324 -6.70 -13.95 22.29
CA PHE A 324 -6.20 -15.02 23.14
C PHE A 324 -4.87 -14.67 23.77
N ARG A 325 -4.46 -15.44 24.76
CA ARG A 325 -3.13 -15.34 25.38
C ARG A 325 -2.23 -16.41 24.79
N SER A 326 -1.07 -16.03 24.27
CA SER A 326 -0.08 -16.95 23.73
C SER A 326 0.62 -17.75 24.83
N PRO A 327 1.26 -18.90 24.51
CA PRO A 327 2.09 -19.64 25.49
C PRO A 327 3.21 -18.82 26.09
N ALA A 328 3.70 -17.78 25.39
CA ALA A 328 4.71 -16.81 25.88
C ALA A 328 4.09 -15.69 26.73
N ASN A 329 2.82 -15.81 27.09
CA ASN A 329 2.08 -14.84 27.91
C ASN A 329 1.82 -13.47 27.26
N ASN A 330 1.89 -13.39 25.92
CA ASN A 330 1.53 -12.18 25.18
C ASN A 330 0.03 -12.17 24.86
N ILE A 331 -0.56 -10.98 24.80
CA ILE A 331 -1.92 -10.77 24.30
C ILE A 331 -1.86 -10.76 22.79
N CYS A 332 -2.70 -11.58 22.16
CA CYS A 332 -2.75 -11.77 20.71
C CYS A 332 -4.19 -11.69 20.19
N PHE A 333 -4.36 -11.36 18.92
CA PHE A 333 -5.62 -11.52 18.20
C PHE A 333 -5.38 -11.97 16.76
N VAL A 334 -6.39 -12.56 16.13
CA VAL A 334 -6.30 -13.11 14.78
C VAL A 334 -7.04 -12.20 13.77
N GLY A 335 -8.23 -11.71 14.12
CA GLY A 335 -9.12 -11.02 13.18
C GLY A 335 -9.71 -11.95 12.11
N HIS A 336 -10.34 -11.36 11.07
CA HIS A 336 -10.97 -12.08 9.97
C HIS A 336 -10.47 -11.53 8.63
N CYS A 337 -9.59 -12.26 7.94
CA CYS A 337 -9.03 -11.84 6.65
C CYS A 337 -8.71 -13.05 5.75
N SER A 338 -8.30 -12.80 4.51
CA SER A 338 -8.02 -13.88 3.55
C SER A 338 -6.66 -14.54 3.74
N TYR A 339 -5.66 -13.80 4.28
CA TYR A 339 -4.29 -14.28 4.48
C TYR A 339 -3.75 -13.84 5.83
N TYR A 340 -3.06 -14.74 6.53
CA TYR A 340 -2.40 -14.46 7.81
C TYR A 340 -3.35 -14.05 8.95
N CYS A 341 -4.60 -14.56 8.92
CA CYS A 341 -5.57 -14.47 10.02
C CYS A 341 -5.79 -15.87 10.64
N GLU A 342 -4.70 -16.48 11.05
CA GLU A 342 -4.63 -17.80 11.71
C GLU A 342 -3.83 -17.68 12.99
N THR A 343 -3.96 -18.65 13.90
CA THR A 343 -3.30 -18.61 15.21
C THR A 343 -1.77 -18.51 15.09
N GLU A 344 -1.17 -19.21 14.09
CA GLU A 344 0.28 -19.19 13.85
C GLU A 344 0.80 -17.84 13.35
N THR A 345 -0.08 -17.05 12.74
CA THR A 345 0.24 -15.73 12.23
C THR A 345 -0.49 -14.62 12.98
N ALA A 346 -0.91 -14.88 14.22
CA ALA A 346 -1.61 -13.92 15.04
C ALA A 346 -0.80 -12.63 15.27
N VAL A 347 -1.51 -11.53 15.44
CA VAL A 347 -0.94 -10.25 15.85
C VAL A 347 -0.77 -10.26 17.37
N CYS A 348 0.46 -10.15 17.86
CA CYS A 348 0.77 -10.25 19.28
C CYS A 348 1.50 -9.03 19.80
N GLY A 349 1.14 -8.58 21.00
CA GLY A 349 1.85 -7.56 21.75
C GLY A 349 3.07 -8.09 22.51
N GLN A 350 3.80 -7.19 23.20
CA GLN A 350 4.94 -7.52 24.06
C GLN A 350 4.82 -6.81 25.43
N PRO A 351 4.20 -7.41 26.44
CA PRO A 351 3.29 -8.55 26.35
C PRO A 351 1.95 -8.17 25.71
N ASP A 352 1.52 -6.89 25.78
CA ASP A 352 0.29 -6.32 25.24
C ASP A 352 0.51 -5.02 24.44
N MET A 353 1.73 -4.50 24.40
CA MET A 353 2.08 -3.33 23.59
C MET A 353 2.47 -3.73 22.17
N ILE A 354 1.94 -3.03 21.19
CA ILE A 354 2.25 -3.22 19.78
C ILE A 354 2.37 -1.87 19.06
N GLU A 355 3.29 -1.78 18.13
CA GLU A 355 3.35 -0.65 17.20
C GLU A 355 2.53 -0.94 15.93
N GLY A 356 2.12 0.12 15.25
CA GLY A 356 1.50 0.01 13.94
C GLY A 356 1.42 1.34 13.22
N SER A 357 1.06 1.32 11.95
CA SER A 357 0.75 2.53 11.21
C SER A 357 -0.71 2.93 11.42
N ILE A 358 -0.93 4.23 11.56
CA ILE A 358 -2.25 4.82 11.65
C ILE A 358 -2.40 5.88 10.57
N ALA A 359 -3.41 5.70 9.70
CA ALA A 359 -3.66 6.58 8.55
C ALA A 359 -4.92 7.41 8.78
N ALA A 360 -4.87 8.69 8.45
CA ALA A 360 -6.04 9.56 8.45
C ALA A 360 -7.11 9.01 7.51
N TYR A 361 -8.35 8.94 7.99
CA TYR A 361 -9.44 8.34 7.25
C TYR A 361 -9.96 9.27 6.16
N LEU A 362 -9.99 8.79 4.93
CA LEU A 362 -10.61 9.50 3.82
C LEU A 362 -12.14 9.60 4.04
N PRO A 363 -12.81 10.58 3.44
CA PRO A 363 -14.26 10.67 3.52
C PRO A 363 -14.93 9.34 3.17
N SER A 364 -16.03 9.02 3.84
CA SER A 364 -16.76 7.77 3.63
C SER A 364 -17.20 7.63 2.16
N PHE A 365 -17.39 6.41 1.67
CA PHE A 365 -17.92 6.18 0.32
C PHE A 365 -19.30 6.84 0.10
N LYS A 366 -20.08 7.01 1.17
CA LYS A 366 -21.36 7.73 1.12
C LYS A 366 -21.18 9.24 0.93
N SER A 367 -20.15 9.81 1.56
CA SER A 367 -19.85 11.25 1.49
C SER A 367 -19.05 11.62 0.23
N ALA A 368 -18.14 10.78 -0.18
CA ALA A 368 -17.27 10.97 -1.34
C ALA A 368 -17.03 9.61 -2.03
N PRO A 369 -17.94 9.19 -2.91
CA PRO A 369 -17.79 7.95 -3.65
C PRO A 369 -16.45 7.87 -4.38
N ARG A 370 -15.82 6.71 -4.32
CA ARG A 370 -14.56 6.42 -5.01
C ARG A 370 -14.76 5.33 -6.05
N LYS A 371 -14.16 5.53 -7.20
CA LYS A 371 -14.13 4.54 -8.28
C LYS A 371 -12.81 3.80 -8.25
N THR A 372 -12.88 2.49 -8.18
CA THR A 372 -11.72 1.61 -8.30
C THR A 372 -11.44 1.32 -9.78
N TRP A 373 -10.20 1.47 -10.19
CA TRP A 373 -9.73 1.25 -11.53
C TRP A 373 -8.71 0.13 -11.56
N ARG A 374 -8.80 -0.75 -12.52
CA ARG A 374 -7.76 -1.73 -12.80
C ARG A 374 -6.53 -1.04 -13.38
N HIS A 375 -5.34 -1.27 -12.78
CA HIS A 375 -4.11 -0.68 -13.28
C HIS A 375 -3.74 -1.26 -14.65
N PRO A 376 -3.42 -0.44 -15.69
CA PRO A 376 -3.10 -0.94 -17.02
C PRO A 376 -1.92 -1.92 -17.04
N TRP A 377 -0.90 -1.67 -16.21
CA TRP A 377 0.28 -2.52 -16.06
C TRP A 377 0.17 -3.49 -14.87
N ARG A 378 -1.05 -3.90 -14.53
CA ARG A 378 -1.27 -4.93 -13.51
C ARG A 378 -0.54 -6.21 -13.90
N ARG A 379 0.20 -6.79 -12.94
CA ARG A 379 0.85 -8.10 -13.08
C ARG A 379 -0.18 -9.23 -13.08
N SER A 380 0.22 -10.37 -13.66
CA SER A 380 -0.56 -11.60 -13.52
C SER A 380 -0.40 -12.19 -12.11
N TYR A 381 -1.48 -12.61 -11.49
CA TYR A 381 -1.47 -13.37 -10.23
C TYR A 381 -1.28 -14.88 -10.46
N SER A 382 -0.64 -15.25 -11.56
CA SER A 382 -0.36 -16.64 -11.91
C SER A 382 1.13 -16.81 -12.18
N LYS A 383 1.71 -17.89 -11.65
CA LYS A 383 3.10 -18.31 -11.93
C LYS A 383 3.35 -18.63 -13.41
N HIS A 384 2.28 -19.04 -14.10
CA HIS A 384 2.37 -19.61 -15.44
C HIS A 384 1.87 -18.66 -16.55
N ARG A 385 1.44 -17.45 -16.18
CA ARG A 385 0.91 -16.47 -17.14
C ARG A 385 1.58 -15.13 -16.93
N THR A 386 2.15 -14.60 -17.99
CA THR A 386 2.62 -13.22 -18.06
C THR A 386 1.48 -12.29 -18.46
N ALA A 387 1.52 -11.04 -18.02
CA ALA A 387 0.57 -10.03 -18.46
C ALA A 387 0.87 -9.60 -19.90
N VAL A 388 -0.15 -9.07 -20.60
CA VAL A 388 -0.01 -8.64 -22.01
C VAL A 388 1.08 -7.58 -22.17
N TRP A 389 1.16 -6.64 -21.23
CA TRP A 389 2.14 -5.56 -21.25
C TRP A 389 3.60 -6.05 -21.10
N GLU A 390 3.82 -7.23 -20.50
CA GLU A 390 5.15 -7.85 -20.37
C GLU A 390 5.63 -8.43 -21.70
N GLN A 391 4.70 -8.77 -22.60
CA GLN A 391 4.99 -9.37 -23.90
C GLN A 391 5.00 -8.34 -25.05
N ASP A 392 4.47 -7.14 -24.82
CA ASP A 392 4.30 -6.11 -25.82
C ASP A 392 5.03 -4.82 -25.45
N PRO A 393 6.21 -4.57 -26.00
CA PRO A 393 6.96 -3.33 -25.77
C PRO A 393 6.21 -2.06 -26.19
N ALA A 394 5.27 -2.15 -27.13
CA ALA A 394 4.45 -1.04 -27.62
C ALA A 394 3.08 -0.94 -26.91
N TYR A 395 2.89 -1.67 -25.80
CA TYR A 395 1.61 -1.73 -25.09
C TYR A 395 1.06 -0.36 -24.70
N CYS A 396 1.92 0.56 -24.25
CA CYS A 396 1.50 1.93 -23.93
C CYS A 396 0.84 2.61 -25.13
N GLU A 397 1.51 2.66 -26.28
CA GLU A 397 1.06 3.38 -27.47
C GLU A 397 -0.13 2.67 -28.14
N ARG A 398 -0.08 1.34 -28.21
CA ARG A 398 -1.13 0.56 -28.89
C ARG A 398 -2.40 0.40 -28.07
N VAL A 399 -2.28 0.30 -26.76
CA VAL A 399 -3.41 -0.07 -25.88
C VAL A 399 -3.78 1.06 -24.94
N VAL A 400 -2.83 1.52 -24.10
CA VAL A 400 -3.18 2.43 -22.99
C VAL A 400 -3.58 3.80 -23.50
N MET A 401 -2.75 4.42 -24.36
CA MET A 401 -3.00 5.77 -24.88
C MET A 401 -4.25 5.87 -25.76
N ASN A 402 -4.83 4.74 -26.19
CA ASN A 402 -6.06 4.71 -26.98
C ASN A 402 -7.32 4.46 -26.13
N LYS A 403 -7.17 4.20 -24.82
CA LYS A 403 -8.30 3.91 -23.92
C LYS A 403 -8.62 5.11 -23.04
N HIS A 404 -9.92 5.35 -22.84
CA HIS A 404 -10.39 6.22 -21.76
C HIS A 404 -10.13 5.54 -20.40
N PRO A 405 -9.63 6.26 -19.37
CA PRO A 405 -9.39 7.71 -19.26
C PRO A 405 -7.94 8.14 -19.58
N TYR A 406 -7.13 7.29 -20.20
CA TYR A 406 -5.68 7.54 -20.39
C TYR A 406 -5.37 8.33 -21.66
N LYS A 407 -6.31 8.35 -22.61
CA LYS A 407 -6.15 9.01 -23.91
C LYS A 407 -6.02 10.53 -23.77
N THR A 408 -6.72 11.12 -22.82
CA THR A 408 -6.77 12.56 -22.57
C THR A 408 -6.70 12.86 -21.08
N GLY A 409 -6.41 14.10 -20.70
CA GLY A 409 -6.37 14.52 -19.32
C GLY A 409 -5.06 14.15 -18.61
N ARG A 410 -5.10 14.16 -17.29
CA ARG A 410 -3.91 13.99 -16.44
C ARG A 410 -3.59 12.55 -16.08
N ARG A 411 -4.56 11.63 -16.24
CA ARG A 411 -4.53 10.27 -15.69
C ARG A 411 -3.27 9.48 -16.08
N LEU A 412 -2.83 9.56 -17.34
CA LEU A 412 -1.64 8.84 -17.78
C LEU A 412 -0.37 9.38 -17.12
N LEU A 413 -0.24 10.70 -17.00
CA LEU A 413 0.89 11.32 -16.30
C LEU A 413 0.89 10.99 -14.80
N ASP A 414 -0.28 10.97 -14.19
CA ASP A 414 -0.41 10.55 -12.78
C ASP A 414 0.01 9.10 -12.56
N LEU A 415 -0.23 8.20 -13.54
CA LEU A 415 0.28 6.83 -13.48
C LEU A 415 1.81 6.75 -13.69
N MET A 416 2.41 7.70 -14.42
CA MET A 416 3.88 7.79 -14.50
C MET A 416 4.46 8.21 -13.13
N ASP A 417 3.85 9.20 -12.46
CA ASP A 417 4.24 9.57 -11.10
C ASP A 417 4.11 8.38 -10.14
N MET A 418 3.00 7.64 -10.23
CA MET A 418 2.74 6.45 -9.40
C MET A 418 3.77 5.34 -9.67
N CYS A 419 4.19 5.08 -10.91
CA CYS A 419 5.20 4.05 -11.17
C CYS A 419 6.59 4.46 -10.67
N VAL A 420 6.95 5.74 -10.74
CA VAL A 420 8.18 6.30 -10.12
C VAL A 420 8.13 6.10 -8.61
N PHE A 421 7.02 6.46 -7.99
CA PHE A 421 6.78 6.28 -6.57
C PHE A 421 6.88 4.81 -6.15
N ASP A 422 6.13 3.91 -6.81
CA ASP A 422 6.13 2.48 -6.52
C ASP A 422 7.51 1.84 -6.73
N PHE A 423 8.30 2.31 -7.71
CA PHE A 423 9.66 1.82 -7.92
C PHE A 423 10.61 2.24 -6.81
N LEU A 424 10.54 3.48 -6.33
CA LEU A 424 11.38 3.96 -5.22
C LEU A 424 11.17 3.12 -3.96
N ILE A 425 9.94 2.74 -3.64
CA ILE A 425 9.61 1.92 -2.47
C ILE A 425 9.62 0.40 -2.75
N GLY A 426 9.76 -0.01 -4.02
CA GLY A 426 9.77 -1.42 -4.42
C GLY A 426 8.40 -2.09 -4.32
N ASN A 427 7.30 -1.37 -4.57
CA ASN A 427 5.94 -1.91 -4.56
C ASN A 427 5.63 -2.66 -5.86
N MET A 428 5.56 -3.98 -5.78
CA MET A 428 5.21 -4.82 -6.94
C MET A 428 3.70 -5.08 -7.07
N ASP A 429 2.91 -4.75 -6.06
CA ASP A 429 1.49 -5.14 -5.99
C ASP A 429 0.51 -4.05 -6.42
N ARG A 430 0.93 -3.07 -7.22
CA ARG A 430 0.04 -2.05 -7.76
C ARG A 430 -0.89 -2.62 -8.82
N HIS A 431 -2.01 -3.22 -8.41
CA HIS A 431 -2.96 -3.86 -9.32
C HIS A 431 -4.23 -3.06 -9.55
N HIS A 432 -4.60 -2.19 -8.60
CA HIS A 432 -5.71 -1.23 -8.70
C HIS A 432 -5.27 0.13 -8.16
N TYR A 433 -6.08 1.15 -8.45
CA TYR A 433 -6.02 2.48 -7.83
C TYR A 433 -7.44 3.05 -7.72
N GLU A 434 -7.64 4.00 -6.83
CA GLU A 434 -8.91 4.67 -6.61
C GLU A 434 -8.85 6.14 -7.00
N THR A 435 -10.01 6.69 -7.38
CA THR A 435 -10.20 8.12 -7.65
C THR A 435 -11.53 8.58 -7.07
N PHE A 436 -11.64 9.84 -6.66
CA PHE A 436 -12.91 10.42 -6.26
C PHE A 436 -13.81 10.63 -7.48
N GLU A 437 -15.05 10.11 -7.42
CA GLU A 437 -15.99 10.20 -8.54
C GLU A 437 -16.47 11.63 -8.81
N ALA A 438 -16.56 12.45 -7.78
CA ALA A 438 -17.00 13.85 -7.87
C ALA A 438 -16.15 14.69 -8.85
N PHE A 439 -14.86 14.35 -9.01
CA PHE A 439 -13.97 15.06 -9.92
C PHE A 439 -13.95 14.48 -11.35
N GLY A 440 -14.77 13.48 -11.63
CA GLY A 440 -14.85 12.85 -12.95
C GLY A 440 -13.53 12.25 -13.42
N ASN A 441 -13.17 12.53 -14.69
CA ASN A 441 -11.96 11.96 -15.28
C ASN A 441 -10.71 12.79 -15.01
N PHE A 442 -10.87 14.07 -14.69
CA PHE A 442 -9.78 14.97 -14.38
C PHE A 442 -9.49 14.98 -12.88
N THR A 443 -8.94 13.87 -12.38
CA THR A 443 -8.51 13.70 -10.99
C THR A 443 -7.33 12.74 -10.90
N PHE A 444 -6.59 12.83 -9.81
CA PHE A 444 -5.45 11.98 -9.54
C PHE A 444 -5.87 10.60 -9.00
N PRO A 445 -5.06 9.56 -9.21
CA PRO A 445 -5.13 8.32 -8.44
C PRO A 445 -4.65 8.56 -7.02
N ILE A 446 -5.43 8.15 -6.04
CA ILE A 446 -5.03 8.22 -4.63
C ILE A 446 -3.93 7.17 -4.40
N HIS A 447 -2.83 7.55 -3.75
CA HIS A 447 -1.75 6.64 -3.38
C HIS A 447 -2.15 5.87 -2.11
N LEU A 448 -2.57 4.63 -2.28
CA LEU A 448 -3.05 3.75 -1.21
C LEU A 448 -2.34 2.40 -1.29
N ASP A 449 -2.36 1.67 -0.16
CA ASP A 449 -1.95 0.27 -0.05
C ASP A 449 -0.49 0.01 -0.41
N HIS A 450 0.40 0.47 0.45
CA HIS A 450 1.85 0.38 0.29
C HIS A 450 2.49 -0.71 1.17
N GLY A 451 1.70 -1.48 1.92
CA GLY A 451 2.17 -2.44 2.91
C GLY A 451 3.12 -3.51 2.37
N ARG A 452 3.09 -3.80 1.05
CA ARG A 452 4.00 -4.74 0.38
C ARG A 452 5.24 -4.10 -0.21
N SER A 453 5.52 -2.85 0.15
CA SER A 453 6.75 -2.13 -0.20
C SER A 453 7.89 -2.47 0.76
N PHE A 454 9.10 -2.03 0.43
CA PHE A 454 10.31 -2.23 1.23
C PHE A 454 10.58 -3.72 1.56
N GLY A 455 10.23 -4.61 0.63
CA GLY A 455 10.43 -6.05 0.81
C GLY A 455 11.85 -6.52 0.55
N LYS A 456 12.63 -5.83 -0.30
CA LYS A 456 14.03 -6.16 -0.62
C LYS A 456 14.81 -4.88 -0.89
N HIS A 457 15.87 -4.63 -0.12
CA HIS A 457 16.72 -3.47 -0.34
C HIS A 457 17.78 -3.69 -1.44
N HIS A 458 18.22 -4.93 -1.65
CA HIS A 458 19.29 -5.29 -2.60
C HIS A 458 18.77 -5.61 -4.01
N HIS A 459 17.46 -5.62 -4.24
CA HIS A 459 16.84 -5.94 -5.53
C HIS A 459 16.00 -4.77 -6.05
N ASP A 460 16.19 -4.43 -7.31
CA ASP A 460 15.42 -3.40 -8.01
C ASP A 460 14.61 -4.05 -9.13
N GLU A 461 13.30 -4.14 -8.93
CA GLU A 461 12.38 -4.73 -9.90
C GLU A 461 12.04 -3.73 -11.01
N LEU A 462 12.86 -3.74 -12.07
CA LEU A 462 12.76 -2.78 -13.19
C LEU A 462 11.39 -2.81 -13.89
N SER A 463 10.67 -3.91 -13.82
CA SER A 463 9.36 -4.03 -14.46
C SER A 463 8.29 -3.13 -13.81
N ILE A 464 8.52 -2.59 -12.61
CA ILE A 464 7.66 -1.54 -12.03
C ILE A 464 7.70 -0.27 -12.88
N LEU A 465 8.84 0.02 -13.53
CA LEU A 465 8.99 1.18 -14.43
C LEU A 465 8.46 0.92 -15.85
N ALA A 466 7.77 -0.21 -16.12
CA ALA A 466 7.21 -0.48 -17.44
C ALA A 466 6.36 0.68 -18.01
N PRO A 467 5.50 1.35 -17.24
CA PRO A 467 4.80 2.53 -17.73
C PRO A 467 5.75 3.59 -18.29
N LEU A 468 6.79 3.94 -17.56
CA LEU A 468 7.75 4.98 -17.94
C LEU A 468 8.52 4.62 -19.22
N PHE A 469 9.10 3.41 -19.32
CA PHE A 469 9.91 3.09 -20.49
C PHE A 469 9.08 2.72 -21.73
N GLN A 470 7.83 2.28 -21.60
CA GLN A 470 6.94 2.04 -22.73
C GLN A 470 6.32 3.32 -23.28
N CYS A 471 5.85 4.22 -22.40
CA CYS A 471 5.23 5.48 -22.81
C CYS A 471 6.29 6.56 -23.14
N CYS A 472 7.41 6.59 -22.44
CA CYS A 472 8.38 7.69 -22.44
C CYS A 472 7.68 9.04 -22.23
N LEU A 473 6.92 9.12 -21.16
CA LEU A 473 6.23 10.32 -20.68
C LEU A 473 6.50 10.50 -19.20
N LEU A 474 6.76 11.74 -18.79
CA LEU A 474 6.89 12.10 -17.38
C LEU A 474 6.43 13.55 -17.20
N ARG A 475 5.92 13.87 -16.03
CA ARG A 475 5.59 15.24 -15.64
C ARG A 475 6.88 16.04 -15.44
N GLU A 476 6.96 17.25 -16.00
CA GLU A 476 8.15 18.08 -15.89
C GLU A 476 8.48 18.43 -14.44
N THR A 477 7.47 18.73 -13.63
CA THR A 477 7.63 19.02 -12.20
C THR A 477 8.16 17.82 -11.44
N THR A 478 7.71 16.60 -11.75
CA THR A 478 8.23 15.36 -11.20
C THR A 478 9.70 15.14 -11.58
N TYR A 479 10.03 15.31 -12.85
CA TYR A 479 11.42 15.20 -13.33
C TYR A 479 12.35 16.17 -12.59
N ASN A 480 11.99 17.45 -12.51
CA ASN A 480 12.78 18.47 -11.82
C ASN A 480 12.96 18.14 -10.32
N ARG A 481 11.92 17.58 -9.68
CA ARG A 481 12.00 17.14 -8.29
C ARG A 481 12.96 15.97 -8.12
N LEU A 482 12.93 15.00 -9.03
CA LEU A 482 13.85 13.86 -9.02
C LEU A 482 15.30 14.28 -9.23
N GLU A 483 15.56 15.20 -10.19
CA GLU A 483 16.90 15.78 -10.39
C GLU A 483 17.41 16.49 -9.14
N LEU A 484 16.56 17.26 -8.48
CA LEU A 484 16.90 17.95 -7.23
C LEU A 484 17.29 16.97 -6.12
N LEU A 485 16.50 15.88 -5.95
CA LEU A 485 16.73 14.83 -4.96
C LEU A 485 17.96 13.94 -5.28
N ALA A 486 18.45 13.97 -6.51
CA ALA A 486 19.67 13.29 -6.92
C ALA A 486 20.95 14.08 -6.60
N THR A 487 20.83 15.36 -6.14
CA THR A 487 21.98 16.20 -5.78
C THR A 487 22.44 15.91 -4.34
N GLU A 488 23.73 16.10 -4.06
CA GLU A 488 24.26 16.00 -2.69
C GLU A 488 23.57 16.96 -1.71
N LYS A 489 23.11 18.12 -2.20
CA LYS A 489 22.40 19.12 -1.38
C LYS A 489 21.08 18.59 -0.82
N PHE A 490 20.36 17.75 -1.59
CA PHE A 490 19.05 17.21 -1.23
C PHE A 490 19.00 15.69 -1.46
N LYS A 491 20.10 14.99 -1.21
CA LYS A 491 20.18 13.55 -1.38
C LYS A 491 18.96 12.85 -0.78
N LEU A 492 18.29 12.03 -1.60
CA LEU A 492 16.99 11.45 -1.25
C LEU A 492 17.01 10.68 0.06
N SER A 493 18.03 9.85 0.30
CA SER A 493 18.17 9.09 1.55
C SER A 493 18.29 10.00 2.78
N ASP A 494 18.99 11.13 2.68
CA ASP A 494 19.14 12.08 3.78
C ASP A 494 17.83 12.80 4.08
N VAL A 495 17.16 13.30 3.03
CA VAL A 495 15.87 13.97 3.16
C VAL A 495 14.81 13.02 3.74
N MET A 496 14.78 11.77 3.28
CA MET A 496 13.86 10.76 3.81
C MET A 496 14.18 10.43 5.27
N ARG A 497 15.44 10.25 5.64
CA ARG A 497 15.86 9.99 7.03
C ARG A 497 15.40 11.12 7.95
N GLU A 498 15.60 12.39 7.53
CA GLU A 498 15.16 13.54 8.30
C GLU A 498 13.63 13.64 8.40
N SER A 499 12.92 13.35 7.30
CA SER A 499 11.46 13.30 7.32
C SER A 499 10.93 12.24 8.28
N LEU A 500 11.44 11.00 8.15
CA LEU A 500 11.03 9.84 8.96
C LEU A 500 11.42 9.97 10.44
N SER A 501 12.45 10.73 10.74
CA SER A 501 12.91 10.92 12.14
C SER A 501 11.95 11.75 13.00
N ARG A 502 10.91 12.33 12.39
CA ARG A 502 9.80 12.99 13.07
C ARG A 502 8.72 12.02 13.54
N ASP A 503 8.72 10.80 13.01
CA ASP A 503 7.76 9.77 13.38
C ASP A 503 8.12 9.11 14.71
N LEU A 504 7.11 8.77 15.51
CA LEU A 504 7.28 8.13 16.83
C LEU A 504 7.92 6.74 16.75
N LEU A 505 7.80 6.06 15.62
CA LEU A 505 8.36 4.73 15.39
C LEU A 505 9.74 4.77 14.75
N PHE A 506 10.41 5.94 14.76
CA PHE A 506 11.76 6.02 14.20
C PHE A 506 12.75 5.07 14.92
N PRO A 507 13.60 4.34 14.16
CA PRO A 507 13.73 4.29 12.70
C PRO A 507 12.59 3.50 12.04
N VAL A 508 11.91 4.15 11.08
CA VAL A 508 10.75 3.54 10.37
C VAL A 508 11.18 2.46 9.40
N VAL A 509 12.27 2.69 8.67
CA VAL A 509 12.92 1.71 7.76
C VAL A 509 14.42 1.62 8.07
N ILE A 510 15.03 0.51 7.70
CA ILE A 510 16.47 0.33 7.86
C ILE A 510 17.25 1.18 6.84
N GLU A 511 18.50 1.52 7.18
CA GLU A 511 19.36 2.37 6.35
C GLU A 511 19.54 1.81 4.92
N ALA A 512 19.66 0.50 4.77
CA ALA A 512 19.82 -0.16 3.47
C ALA A 512 18.64 0.12 2.51
N HIS A 513 17.42 0.35 3.02
CA HIS A 513 16.28 0.77 2.20
C HIS A 513 16.39 2.22 1.75
N LEU A 514 16.92 3.12 2.58
CA LEU A 514 17.17 4.51 2.21
C LEU A 514 18.24 4.60 1.10
N GLU A 515 19.34 3.85 1.24
CA GLU A 515 20.38 3.73 0.21
C GLU A 515 19.83 3.13 -1.10
N ALA A 516 18.93 2.15 -0.98
CA ALA A 516 18.26 1.58 -2.15
C ALA A 516 17.40 2.61 -2.89
N MET A 517 16.78 3.56 -2.18
CA MET A 517 16.02 4.64 -2.81
C MET A 517 16.92 5.57 -3.65
N ASP A 518 18.13 5.90 -3.19
CA ASP A 518 19.11 6.67 -3.97
C ASP A 518 19.48 5.93 -5.26
N ARG A 519 19.79 4.64 -5.18
CA ARG A 519 20.14 3.80 -6.33
C ARG A 519 18.96 3.72 -7.33
N ARG A 520 17.74 3.54 -6.83
CA ARG A 520 16.53 3.49 -7.65
C ARG A 520 16.25 4.84 -8.30
N LEU A 521 16.51 5.95 -7.62
CA LEU A 521 16.40 7.28 -8.19
C LEU A 521 17.34 7.46 -9.39
N GLN A 522 18.60 7.03 -9.29
CA GLN A 522 19.52 7.06 -10.42
C GLN A 522 19.04 6.18 -11.58
N THR A 523 18.43 5.03 -11.28
CA THR A 523 17.85 4.14 -12.29
C THR A 523 16.68 4.81 -13.04
N ILE A 524 15.82 5.54 -12.33
CA ILE A 524 14.72 6.31 -12.94
C ILE A 524 15.28 7.37 -13.88
N LEU A 525 16.21 8.20 -13.40
CA LEU A 525 16.83 9.26 -14.21
C LEU A 525 17.52 8.70 -15.45
N GLY A 526 18.27 7.60 -15.30
CA GLY A 526 18.88 6.88 -16.43
C GLY A 526 17.84 6.35 -17.43
N GLN A 527 16.65 5.96 -16.97
CA GLN A 527 15.57 5.55 -17.87
C GLN A 527 14.93 6.74 -18.60
N VAL A 528 14.79 7.89 -17.94
CA VAL A 528 14.31 9.12 -18.57
C VAL A 528 15.29 9.60 -19.64
N GLU A 529 16.59 9.51 -19.37
CA GLU A 529 17.63 9.84 -20.35
C GLU A 529 17.55 8.95 -21.61
N LYS A 530 17.31 7.65 -21.46
CA LYS A 530 17.04 6.76 -22.61
C LYS A 530 15.77 7.18 -23.38
N CYS A 531 14.77 7.75 -22.72
CA CYS A 531 13.61 8.30 -23.38
C CYS A 531 13.97 9.57 -24.19
N PHE A 532 14.85 10.43 -23.68
CA PHE A 532 15.33 11.62 -24.42
C PHE A 532 16.12 11.25 -25.67
N GLN A 533 16.85 10.14 -25.64
CA GLN A 533 17.55 9.61 -26.83
C GLN A 533 16.59 9.10 -27.91
N ARG A 534 15.39 8.61 -27.50
CA ARG A 534 14.37 8.10 -28.43
C ARG A 534 13.37 9.15 -28.92
N LYS A 535 13.06 10.11 -28.08
CA LYS A 535 12.05 11.16 -28.34
C LYS A 535 12.60 12.52 -27.92
N ASN A 536 12.18 13.58 -28.58
CA ASN A 536 12.53 14.93 -28.17
C ASN A 536 12.13 15.20 -26.71
N LYS A 537 12.96 15.90 -25.93
CA LYS A 537 12.73 16.20 -24.51
C LYS A 537 11.33 16.79 -24.26
N SER A 538 10.85 17.70 -25.11
CA SER A 538 9.50 18.28 -25.06
C SER A 538 8.36 17.27 -25.31
N LYS A 539 8.65 16.15 -25.98
CA LYS A 539 7.69 15.07 -26.15
C LYS A 539 7.64 14.13 -24.95
N VAL A 540 8.73 14.03 -24.19
CA VAL A 540 8.85 13.20 -22.99
C VAL A 540 8.35 13.94 -21.76
N LEU A 541 8.84 15.17 -21.52
CA LEU A 541 8.40 15.99 -20.39
C LEU A 541 7.13 16.75 -20.76
N LYS A 542 6.15 16.66 -19.87
CA LYS A 542 4.85 17.31 -20.01
C LYS A 542 4.61 18.32 -18.90
N PRO A 543 4.08 19.51 -19.24
CA PRO A 543 3.67 20.46 -18.22
C PRO A 543 2.52 19.91 -17.39
N GLU A 544 2.24 20.53 -16.23
CA GLU A 544 1.06 20.21 -15.43
C GLU A 544 -0.23 20.39 -16.24
N PRO A 545 -1.04 19.35 -16.40
CA PRO A 545 -2.31 19.46 -17.09
C PRO A 545 -3.28 20.36 -16.31
N ARG A 546 -3.98 21.25 -17.03
CA ARG A 546 -4.99 22.14 -16.44
C ARG A 546 -6.39 21.70 -16.88
N LEU A 547 -7.36 21.84 -15.97
CA LEU A 547 -8.75 21.44 -16.22
C LEU A 547 -9.30 22.11 -17.49
N LYS A 548 -9.10 23.41 -17.66
CA LYS A 548 -9.55 24.18 -18.82
C LYS A 548 -9.05 23.66 -20.17
N ASP A 549 -7.93 22.92 -20.17
CA ASP A 549 -7.36 22.36 -21.41
C ASP A 549 -8.10 21.06 -21.83
N TYR A 550 -9.08 20.59 -21.02
CA TYR A 550 -9.78 19.30 -21.19
C TYR A 550 -11.31 19.42 -21.18
N ILE A 551 -11.85 20.60 -20.90
CA ILE A 551 -13.29 20.85 -20.97
C ILE A 551 -13.61 21.31 -22.39
N GLU A 552 -14.51 20.57 -23.09
CA GLU A 552 -15.05 21.00 -24.36
C GLU A 552 -15.70 22.40 -24.20
N PRO A 553 -15.54 23.31 -25.17
CA PRO A 553 -16.08 24.67 -25.06
C PRO A 553 -17.59 24.74 -24.74
N GLU A 554 -18.36 23.76 -25.20
CA GLU A 554 -19.81 23.61 -24.91
C GLU A 554 -20.13 23.25 -23.46
N GLN A 555 -19.14 22.75 -22.69
CA GLN A 555 -19.32 22.45 -21.26
C GLN A 555 -18.88 23.61 -20.36
N LEU A 556 -18.03 24.50 -20.86
CA LEU A 556 -17.62 25.72 -20.17
C LEU A 556 -18.80 26.72 -20.05
N THR A 557 -19.62 26.85 -21.09
CA THR A 557 -20.78 27.74 -21.07
C THR A 557 -21.86 27.32 -20.06
N LYS A 558 -21.93 26.05 -19.68
CA LYS A 558 -22.85 25.57 -18.64
C LYS A 558 -22.36 25.80 -17.21
N VAL A 559 -21.07 26.11 -17.03
CA VAL A 559 -20.49 26.46 -15.72
C VAL A 559 -20.60 27.96 -15.47
N GLU A 560 -20.49 28.78 -16.49
CA GLU A 560 -20.64 30.26 -16.41
C GLU A 560 -22.11 30.68 -16.17
N ASP A 561 -23.09 29.91 -16.69
CA ASP A 561 -24.53 30.17 -16.47
C ASP A 561 -25.01 29.89 -15.01
N PHE A 562 -24.17 29.28 -14.16
CA PHE A 562 -24.46 29.07 -12.73
C PHE A 562 -23.90 30.19 -11.82
N GLU A 563 -23.04 31.09 -12.32
CA GLU A 563 -22.50 32.23 -11.52
C GLU A 563 -23.38 33.45 -11.56
N ASP A 564 -24.33 33.58 -12.50
CA ASP A 564 -25.20 34.73 -12.64
C ASP A 564 -26.58 34.61 -11.92
N GLU A 565 -26.83 33.56 -11.16
CA GLU A 565 -28.09 33.34 -10.42
C GLU A 565 -27.94 33.31 -8.88
N TYR A 566 -26.90 33.98 -8.32
CA TYR A 566 -26.83 34.15 -6.85
C TYR A 566 -26.42 35.58 -6.45
#